data_49f14afa5065ac277d4bffbee9ca1c5d
#
_entry.id   49f14afa5065ac277d4bffbee9ca1c5d
#
_cell.length_a   1.000
_cell.length_b   1.000
_cell.length_c   1.000
_cell.angle_alpha   90.00
_cell.angle_beta   90.00
_cell.angle_gamma   90.00
#
_symmetry.space_group_name_H-M   'P 1'
#
loop_
_entity.id
_entity.type
_entity.pdbx_description
1 polymer ?
#
loop_
_entity_poly.entity_id
_entity_poly.type
_entity_poly.pdbx_seq_one_letter_code
_entity_poly.pdbx_strand_id
1 'polypeptide(L)'
;CVCDHFEPLHATDKSGALARLAEWRREFPRLTSEFADSDGIPPRHTFFYPIEQYDCDLLVEITAIGRLTGAEVEIHLHHSHDTAEGLRAKLAQGKSDLARHGWLARDPAGGLRFGFIHGDWALDNALPDGRGCGVPGELALLRESGCYADFTMPSMPSSTQARVVNQLYYAR
;
A
#
# COMPACT_ATOMS: atom_id res chain seq x y z
N CYS A 1 -9.31 -7.47 -9.02
CA CYS A 1 -8.27 -6.59 -8.50
C CYS A 1 -7.30 -7.41 -7.65
N VAL A 2 -6.03 -7.17 -7.77
CA VAL A 2 -4.96 -7.79 -6.95
C VAL A 2 -4.29 -6.67 -6.16
N CYS A 3 -4.17 -6.86 -4.85
CA CYS A 3 -3.49 -5.94 -3.95
C CYS A 3 -2.37 -6.70 -3.25
N ASP A 4 -1.18 -6.12 -3.16
CA ASP A 4 -0.03 -6.74 -2.50
C ASP A 4 0.84 -5.73 -1.75
N HIS A 5 1.64 -6.24 -0.80
CA HIS A 5 2.76 -5.54 -0.22
C HIS A 5 3.88 -5.49 -1.26
N PHE A 6 3.99 -4.38 -1.98
CA PHE A 6 4.97 -4.23 -3.04
C PHE A 6 6.25 -3.59 -2.52
N GLU A 7 7.16 -4.43 -2.08
CA GLU A 7 8.39 -4.06 -1.38
C GLU A 7 9.64 -4.36 -2.24
N PRO A 8 10.00 -3.50 -3.21
CA PRO A 8 11.13 -3.75 -4.11
C PRO A 8 12.46 -3.97 -3.37
N LEU A 9 12.66 -3.29 -2.24
CA LEU A 9 13.86 -3.38 -1.41
C LEU A 9 13.89 -4.58 -0.45
N HIS A 10 12.83 -5.40 -0.41
CA HIS A 10 12.79 -6.55 0.49
C HIS A 10 13.94 -7.52 0.22
N ALA A 11 14.78 -7.76 1.24
CA ALA A 11 15.96 -8.63 1.22
C ALA A 11 16.97 -8.32 0.09
N THR A 12 17.07 -7.05 -0.35
CA THR A 12 18.04 -6.63 -1.36
C THR A 12 18.41 -5.15 -1.20
N ASP A 13 19.40 -4.70 -1.96
CA ASP A 13 19.76 -3.30 -2.10
C ASP A 13 19.03 -2.62 -3.29
N LYS A 14 19.31 -1.34 -3.50
CA LYS A 14 18.73 -0.57 -4.61
C LYS A 14 19.00 -1.17 -5.98
N SER A 15 20.18 -1.72 -6.20
CA SER A 15 20.56 -2.35 -7.49
C SER A 15 19.69 -3.58 -7.76
N GLY A 16 19.53 -4.43 -6.74
CA GLY A 16 18.65 -5.60 -6.84
C GLY A 16 17.18 -5.23 -6.99
N ALA A 17 16.72 -4.17 -6.30
CA ALA A 17 15.36 -3.66 -6.46
C ALA A 17 15.10 -3.16 -7.89
N LEU A 18 16.01 -2.40 -8.48
CA LEU A 18 15.91 -1.95 -9.86
C LEU A 18 15.92 -3.12 -10.86
N ALA A 19 16.73 -4.16 -10.61
CA ALA A 19 16.72 -5.36 -11.44
C ALA A 19 15.37 -6.10 -11.38
N ARG A 20 14.75 -6.22 -10.20
CA ARG A 20 13.38 -6.75 -10.04
C ARG A 20 12.36 -5.93 -10.81
N LEU A 21 12.42 -4.62 -10.68
CA LEU A 21 11.48 -3.72 -11.39
C LEU A 21 11.65 -3.79 -12.91
N ALA A 22 12.87 -3.93 -13.41
CA ALA A 22 13.13 -4.15 -14.84
C ALA A 22 12.50 -5.46 -15.33
N GLU A 23 12.52 -6.52 -14.52
CA GLU A 23 11.82 -7.77 -14.84
C GLU A 23 10.31 -7.60 -14.81
N TRP A 24 9.74 -6.96 -13.80
CA TRP A 24 8.32 -6.61 -13.75
C TRP A 24 7.88 -5.81 -14.97
N ARG A 25 8.67 -4.81 -15.36
CA ARG A 25 8.38 -3.97 -16.54
C ARG A 25 8.37 -4.77 -17.85
N ARG A 26 9.19 -5.81 -17.95
CA ARG A 26 9.27 -6.68 -19.11
C ARG A 26 8.13 -7.70 -19.18
N GLU A 27 7.83 -8.36 -18.06
CA GLU A 27 6.95 -9.53 -18.04
C GLU A 27 5.50 -9.17 -17.67
N PHE A 28 5.28 -8.24 -16.75
CA PHE A 28 3.96 -7.97 -16.21
C PHE A 28 2.96 -7.42 -17.26
N PRO A 29 3.33 -6.51 -18.18
CA PRO A 29 2.43 -6.09 -19.26
C PRO A 29 1.98 -7.25 -20.17
N ARG A 30 2.88 -8.20 -20.42
CA ARG A 30 2.57 -9.40 -21.20
C ARG A 30 1.56 -10.28 -20.47
N LEU A 31 1.82 -10.57 -19.20
CA LEU A 31 0.92 -11.39 -18.39
C LEU A 31 -0.48 -10.76 -18.27
N THR A 32 -0.57 -9.45 -17.99
CA THR A 32 -1.86 -8.78 -17.89
C THR A 32 -2.64 -8.75 -19.19
N SER A 33 -1.96 -8.73 -20.35
CA SER A 33 -2.63 -8.75 -21.66
C SER A 33 -3.16 -10.13 -22.08
N GLU A 34 -2.67 -11.21 -21.47
CA GLU A 34 -3.11 -12.59 -21.75
C GLU A 34 -4.41 -12.97 -21.05
N PHE A 35 -4.84 -12.19 -20.05
CA PHE A 35 -6.01 -12.50 -19.24
C PHE A 35 -7.02 -11.35 -19.26
N ALA A 36 -8.27 -11.70 -19.31
CA ALA A 36 -9.39 -10.77 -19.15
C ALA A 36 -10.56 -11.49 -18.48
N ASP A 37 -11.42 -10.72 -17.82
CA ASP A 37 -12.68 -11.23 -17.29
C ASP A 37 -13.73 -11.39 -18.42
N SER A 38 -14.97 -11.77 -18.04
CA SER A 38 -16.08 -11.95 -18.99
C SER A 38 -16.44 -10.69 -19.78
N ASP A 39 -16.10 -9.52 -19.26
CA ASP A 39 -16.39 -8.21 -19.86
C ASP A 39 -15.20 -7.71 -20.70
N GLY A 40 -14.14 -8.52 -20.82
CA GLY A 40 -12.93 -8.18 -21.55
C GLY A 40 -12.00 -7.24 -20.81
N ILE A 41 -12.18 -7.07 -19.48
CA ILE A 41 -11.35 -6.19 -18.67
C ILE A 41 -10.11 -6.95 -18.17
N PRO A 42 -8.89 -6.46 -18.44
CA PRO A 42 -7.67 -7.08 -17.92
C PRO A 42 -7.56 -6.96 -16.40
N PRO A 43 -6.75 -7.83 -15.75
CA PRO A 43 -6.49 -7.76 -14.32
C PRO A 43 -5.99 -6.37 -13.91
N ARG A 44 -6.53 -5.84 -12.84
CA ARG A 44 -6.03 -4.59 -12.22
C ARG A 44 -5.20 -4.94 -11.01
N HIS A 45 -4.03 -4.35 -10.91
CA HIS A 45 -3.09 -4.54 -9.82
C HIS A 45 -2.87 -3.22 -9.08
N THR A 46 -2.84 -3.28 -7.76
CA THR A 46 -2.52 -2.15 -6.89
C THR A 46 -1.27 -2.48 -6.10
N PHE A 47 -0.21 -1.73 -6.33
CA PHE A 47 1.06 -1.82 -5.61
C PHE A 47 0.99 -1.00 -4.33
N PHE A 48 0.91 -1.64 -3.17
CA PHE A 48 1.04 -0.95 -1.89
C PHE A 48 2.52 -0.75 -1.58
N TYR A 49 3.01 0.46 -1.84
CA TYR A 49 4.43 0.81 -1.74
C TYR A 49 4.80 1.35 -0.36
N PRO A 50 5.89 0.84 0.28
CA PRO A 50 6.33 1.30 1.59
C PRO A 50 6.88 2.73 1.53
N ILE A 51 6.09 3.69 2.03
CA ILE A 51 6.44 5.12 1.93
C ILE A 51 7.67 5.50 2.74
N GLU A 52 8.00 4.77 3.79
CA GLU A 52 9.23 4.94 4.56
C GLU A 52 10.50 4.54 3.78
N GLN A 53 10.33 3.80 2.70
CA GLN A 53 11.40 3.37 1.79
C GLN A 53 11.39 4.16 0.48
N TYR A 54 10.85 5.40 0.50
CA TYR A 54 10.76 6.21 -0.70
C TYR A 54 12.12 6.34 -1.42
N ASP A 55 12.14 5.98 -2.68
CA ASP A 55 13.26 6.19 -3.60
C ASP A 55 12.73 6.62 -4.97
N CYS A 56 13.23 7.77 -5.45
CA CYS A 56 12.75 8.38 -6.70
C CYS A 56 12.94 7.47 -7.91
N ASP A 57 14.08 6.77 -8.01
CA ASP A 57 14.37 5.93 -9.17
C ASP A 57 13.46 4.70 -9.21
N LEU A 58 13.18 4.11 -8.02
CA LEU A 58 12.23 3.00 -7.91
C LEU A 58 10.81 3.45 -8.32
N LEU A 59 10.36 4.62 -7.85
CA LEU A 59 9.05 5.15 -8.21
C LEU A 59 8.94 5.50 -9.71
N VAL A 60 10.02 5.93 -10.34
CA VAL A 60 10.06 6.15 -11.81
C VAL A 60 9.81 4.84 -12.56
N GLU A 61 10.47 3.74 -12.16
CA GLU A 61 10.27 2.43 -12.79
C GLU A 61 8.85 1.87 -12.51
N ILE A 62 8.35 1.98 -11.28
CA ILE A 62 6.99 1.58 -10.93
C ILE A 62 5.97 2.39 -11.76
N THR A 63 6.20 3.68 -11.94
CA THR A 63 5.35 4.54 -12.78
C THR A 63 5.35 4.09 -14.23
N ALA A 64 6.50 3.67 -14.75
CA ALA A 64 6.58 3.11 -16.11
C ALA A 64 5.77 1.80 -16.25
N ILE A 65 5.83 0.93 -15.24
CA ILE A 65 5.02 -0.30 -15.18
C ILE A 65 3.51 0.06 -15.15
N GLY A 66 3.11 0.97 -14.27
CA GLY A 66 1.71 1.36 -14.14
C GLY A 66 1.13 1.96 -15.43
N ARG A 67 1.91 2.76 -16.15
CA ARG A 67 1.50 3.31 -17.47
C ARG A 67 1.26 2.23 -18.52
N LEU A 68 1.98 1.13 -18.47
CA LEU A 68 1.85 0.02 -19.42
C LEU A 68 0.67 -0.90 -19.06
N THR A 69 0.32 -1.03 -17.79
CA THR A 69 -0.61 -2.05 -17.30
C THR A 69 -1.91 -1.49 -16.70
N GLY A 70 -1.97 -0.17 -16.48
CA GLY A 70 -3.05 0.45 -15.72
C GLY A 70 -3.04 0.09 -14.24
N ALA A 71 -1.90 -0.36 -13.71
CA ALA A 71 -1.72 -0.59 -12.28
C ALA A 71 -1.69 0.73 -11.51
N GLU A 72 -2.04 0.65 -10.23
CA GLU A 72 -2.08 1.78 -9.30
C GLU A 72 -1.04 1.63 -8.20
N VAL A 73 -0.70 2.74 -7.53
CA VAL A 73 0.17 2.73 -6.34
C VAL A 73 -0.58 3.36 -5.18
N GLU A 74 -0.58 2.67 -4.06
CA GLU A 74 -1.20 3.08 -2.81
C GLU A 74 -0.20 2.99 -1.64
N ILE A 75 -0.61 3.43 -0.45
CA ILE A 75 0.28 3.55 0.70
C ILE A 75 0.41 2.24 1.46
N HIS A 76 1.64 1.80 1.62
CA HIS A 76 2.09 0.80 2.58
C HIS A 76 3.02 1.47 3.60
N LEU A 77 2.98 1.05 4.87
CA LEU A 77 3.81 1.63 5.92
C LEU A 77 4.12 0.62 7.02
N HIS A 78 5.42 0.43 7.28
CA HIS A 78 5.89 -0.24 8.48
C HIS A 78 6.17 0.81 9.55
N HIS A 79 5.45 0.75 10.64
CA HIS A 79 5.70 1.62 11.79
C HIS A 79 5.31 0.91 13.09
N SER A 80 6.25 0.85 14.00
CA SER A 80 6.08 0.22 15.30
C SER A 80 6.46 1.21 16.38
N HIS A 81 5.77 1.18 17.53
CA HIS A 81 6.02 2.07 18.66
C HIS A 81 6.00 3.56 18.24
N ASP A 82 5.08 3.92 17.38
CA ASP A 82 4.94 5.26 16.80
C ASP A 82 4.03 6.14 17.65
N THR A 83 3.91 7.40 17.26
CA THR A 83 2.99 8.39 17.85
C THR A 83 1.99 8.88 16.82
N ALA A 84 0.88 9.45 17.27
CA ALA A 84 -0.12 10.05 16.38
C ALA A 84 0.47 11.15 15.49
N GLU A 85 1.38 11.97 16.04
CA GLU A 85 2.09 12.98 15.26
C GLU A 85 3.07 12.36 14.28
N GLY A 86 3.80 11.32 14.69
CA GLY A 86 4.72 10.58 13.83
C GLY A 86 4.01 9.97 12.64
N LEU A 87 2.88 9.31 12.87
CA LEU A 87 2.06 8.74 11.80
C LEU A 87 1.55 9.83 10.84
N ARG A 88 0.99 10.95 11.36
CA ARG A 88 0.53 12.05 10.51
C ARG A 88 1.66 12.62 9.65
N ALA A 89 2.85 12.80 10.20
CA ALA A 89 4.00 13.31 9.46
C ALA A 89 4.44 12.34 8.35
N LYS A 90 4.53 11.04 8.65
CA LYS A 90 4.86 10.01 7.66
C LYS A 90 3.83 9.95 6.53
N LEU A 91 2.54 9.96 6.85
CA LEU A 91 1.47 9.96 5.85
C LEU A 91 1.50 11.24 5.00
N ALA A 92 1.72 12.40 5.59
CA ALA A 92 1.81 13.66 4.85
C ALA A 92 2.99 13.65 3.87
N GLN A 93 4.17 13.18 4.31
CA GLN A 93 5.35 13.04 3.47
C GLN A 93 5.12 12.00 2.36
N GLY A 94 4.67 10.80 2.69
CA GLY A 94 4.44 9.73 1.71
C GLY A 94 3.41 10.12 0.65
N LYS A 95 2.31 10.78 1.04
CA LYS A 95 1.34 11.32 0.08
C LYS A 95 1.97 12.34 -0.87
N SER A 96 2.81 13.24 -0.35
CA SER A 96 3.52 14.21 -1.16
C SER A 96 4.47 13.53 -2.15
N ASP A 97 5.20 12.51 -1.69
CA ASP A 97 6.16 11.79 -2.51
C ASP A 97 5.48 11.00 -3.62
N LEU A 98 4.45 10.24 -3.33
CA LEU A 98 3.69 9.49 -4.34
C LEU A 98 3.00 10.44 -5.34
N ALA A 99 2.43 11.54 -4.87
CA ALA A 99 1.77 12.52 -5.74
C ALA A 99 2.70 13.19 -6.74
N ARG A 100 4.01 13.34 -6.44
CA ARG A 100 5.02 13.84 -7.40
C ARG A 100 5.18 12.93 -8.61
N HIS A 101 4.92 11.64 -8.46
CA HIS A 101 4.95 10.65 -9.53
C HIS A 101 3.60 10.47 -10.23
N GLY A 102 2.58 11.25 -9.83
CA GLY A 102 1.25 11.20 -10.43
C GLY A 102 0.31 10.17 -9.81
N TRP A 103 0.69 9.60 -8.66
CA TRP A 103 -0.11 8.64 -7.93
C TRP A 103 -1.06 9.31 -6.94
N LEU A 104 -1.97 8.53 -6.41
CA LEU A 104 -3.06 8.88 -5.49
C LEU A 104 -4.19 9.71 -6.12
N ALA A 105 -5.41 9.31 -5.83
CA ALA A 105 -6.60 10.02 -6.25
C ALA A 105 -6.75 11.35 -5.49
N ARG A 106 -7.59 12.24 -6.03
CA ARG A 106 -8.00 13.48 -5.34
C ARG A 106 -9.49 13.51 -5.18
N ASP A 107 -9.93 14.01 -4.04
CA ASP A 107 -11.34 14.33 -3.84
C ASP A 107 -11.72 15.63 -4.59
N PRO A 108 -13.02 15.96 -4.65
CA PRO A 108 -13.48 17.18 -5.33
C PRO A 108 -12.91 18.49 -4.76
N ALA A 109 -12.44 18.49 -3.51
CA ALA A 109 -11.78 19.64 -2.87
C ALA A 109 -10.26 19.68 -3.16
N GLY A 110 -9.74 18.69 -3.91
CA GLY A 110 -8.32 18.57 -4.26
C GLY A 110 -7.47 17.84 -3.21
N GLY A 111 -8.06 17.35 -2.14
CA GLY A 111 -7.39 16.57 -1.11
C GLY A 111 -6.92 15.20 -1.63
N LEU A 112 -5.70 14.80 -1.29
CA LEU A 112 -5.17 13.49 -1.65
C LEU A 112 -5.89 12.38 -0.88
N ARG A 113 -6.33 11.34 -1.61
CA ARG A 113 -6.99 10.15 -1.09
C ARG A 113 -6.14 8.94 -1.35
N PHE A 114 -6.14 7.97 -0.43
CA PHE A 114 -5.30 6.78 -0.54
C PHE A 114 -5.95 5.54 0.09
N GLY A 115 -5.60 4.37 -0.42
CA GLY A 115 -5.75 3.09 0.26
C GLY A 115 -4.55 2.81 1.16
N PHE A 116 -4.72 2.00 2.19
CA PHE A 116 -3.68 1.72 3.17
C PHE A 116 -3.53 0.22 3.43
N ILE A 117 -2.28 -0.22 3.61
CA ILE A 117 -1.92 -1.52 4.20
C ILE A 117 -0.87 -1.28 5.29
N HIS A 118 -1.14 -1.74 6.51
CA HIS A 118 -0.14 -1.75 7.58
C HIS A 118 0.90 -2.85 7.33
N GLY A 119 2.18 -2.47 7.35
CA GLY A 119 3.28 -3.37 7.00
C GLY A 119 3.41 -4.59 7.89
N ASP A 120 3.19 -4.41 9.18
CA ASP A 120 3.34 -5.46 10.20
C ASP A 120 2.01 -6.16 10.55
N TRP A 121 0.93 -5.88 9.83
CA TRP A 121 -0.42 -6.44 10.02
C TRP A 121 -1.04 -6.21 11.41
N ALA A 122 -0.51 -5.28 12.19
CA ALA A 122 -0.97 -5.00 13.54
C ALA A 122 -1.66 -3.63 13.65
N LEU A 123 -2.53 -3.35 12.68
CA LEU A 123 -3.31 -2.12 12.59
C LEU A 123 -3.97 -1.79 13.95
N ASP A 124 -3.93 -0.50 14.31
CA ASP A 124 -4.58 0.05 15.51
C ASP A 124 -4.10 -0.62 16.81
N ASN A 125 -2.81 -0.91 16.91
CA ASN A 125 -2.21 -1.54 18.10
C ASN A 125 -2.83 -2.89 18.47
N ALA A 126 -3.25 -3.69 17.48
CA ALA A 126 -4.06 -4.88 17.71
C ALA A 126 -3.33 -6.04 18.40
N LEU A 127 -1.99 -6.08 18.41
CA LEU A 127 -1.25 -7.13 19.11
C LEU A 127 -1.10 -6.82 20.61
N PRO A 128 -1.43 -7.78 21.51
CA PRO A 128 -1.36 -7.57 22.96
C PRO A 128 0.05 -7.26 23.49
N ASP A 129 1.09 -7.73 22.79
CA ASP A 129 2.50 -7.51 23.16
C ASP A 129 3.09 -6.24 22.50
N GLY A 130 2.32 -5.52 21.70
CA GLY A 130 2.71 -4.28 21.03
C GLY A 130 3.70 -4.48 19.88
N ARG A 131 4.06 -5.71 19.51
CA ARG A 131 4.98 -5.94 18.37
C ARG A 131 4.32 -5.58 17.05
N GLY A 132 5.08 -4.88 16.18
CA GLY A 132 4.60 -4.49 14.87
C GLY A 132 3.38 -3.56 14.90
N CYS A 133 3.00 -3.08 16.09
CA CYS A 133 1.87 -2.18 16.26
C CYS A 133 2.25 -0.74 16.01
N GLY A 134 1.36 0.00 15.36
CA GLY A 134 1.50 1.42 15.08
C GLY A 134 1.09 2.30 16.25
N VAL A 135 -0.11 2.86 16.20
CA VAL A 135 -0.64 3.78 17.23
C VAL A 135 -2.08 3.41 17.62
N PRO A 136 -2.50 3.64 18.88
CA PRO A 136 -3.92 3.55 19.24
C PRO A 136 -4.76 4.59 18.49
N GLY A 137 -5.94 4.20 18.02
CA GLY A 137 -6.81 5.07 17.24
C GLY A 137 -6.34 5.31 15.82
N GLU A 138 -5.54 4.44 15.26
CA GLU A 138 -4.95 4.55 13.93
C GLU A 138 -6.00 4.64 12.83
N LEU A 139 -7.09 3.89 12.93
CA LEU A 139 -8.20 3.96 11.96
C LEU A 139 -8.79 5.38 11.84
N ALA A 140 -8.94 6.07 12.96
CA ALA A 140 -9.41 7.46 12.97
C ALA A 140 -8.38 8.39 12.32
N LEU A 141 -7.09 8.23 12.63
CA LEU A 141 -5.99 9.01 12.05
C LEU A 141 -5.85 8.80 10.55
N LEU A 142 -5.97 7.56 10.08
CA LEU A 142 -5.95 7.23 8.66
C LEU A 142 -7.10 7.93 7.93
N ARG A 143 -8.33 7.83 8.45
CA ARG A 143 -9.51 8.51 7.88
C ARG A 143 -9.33 10.02 7.82
N GLU A 144 -8.87 10.66 8.91
CA GLU A 144 -8.59 12.10 8.96
C GLU A 144 -7.51 12.51 7.96
N SER A 145 -6.55 11.63 7.69
CA SER A 145 -5.47 11.84 6.73
C SER A 145 -5.89 11.65 5.27
N GLY A 146 -7.11 11.19 5.01
CA GLY A 146 -7.66 11.00 3.67
C GLY A 146 -7.69 9.54 3.19
N CYS A 147 -7.43 8.57 4.06
CA CYS A 147 -7.60 7.16 3.75
C CYS A 147 -9.07 6.84 3.43
N TYR A 148 -9.32 6.20 2.29
CA TYR A 148 -10.67 5.80 1.89
C TYR A 148 -10.98 4.33 2.19
N ALA A 149 -9.92 3.49 2.31
CA ALA A 149 -10.05 2.08 2.65
C ALA A 149 -8.74 1.54 3.22
N ASP A 150 -8.86 0.63 4.17
CA ASP A 150 -7.76 -0.18 4.70
C ASP A 150 -7.87 -1.61 4.18
N PHE A 151 -6.74 -2.14 3.71
CA PHE A 151 -6.60 -3.47 3.12
C PHE A 151 -5.68 -4.38 3.93
N THR A 152 -5.36 -4.01 5.17
CA THR A 152 -4.46 -4.77 6.04
C THR A 152 -4.95 -6.20 6.30
N MET A 153 -6.25 -6.40 6.38
CA MET A 153 -6.85 -7.71 6.61
C MET A 153 -7.37 -8.34 5.30
N PRO A 154 -7.31 -9.65 5.15
CA PRO A 154 -6.91 -10.68 6.13
C PRO A 154 -5.38 -10.81 6.28
N SER A 155 -4.93 -11.21 7.47
CA SER A 155 -3.51 -11.38 7.83
C SER A 155 -3.14 -12.81 8.21
N MET A 156 -3.89 -13.80 7.74
CA MET A 156 -3.61 -15.23 8.01
C MET A 156 -2.25 -15.67 7.47
N PRO A 157 -1.48 -16.48 8.20
CA PRO A 157 -1.77 -17.11 9.50
C PRO A 157 -1.28 -16.30 10.72
N SER A 158 -1.08 -14.99 10.60
CA SER A 158 -0.63 -14.14 11.68
C SER A 158 -1.58 -14.16 12.87
N SER A 159 -1.03 -13.96 14.08
CA SER A 159 -1.82 -13.76 15.30
C SER A 159 -2.61 -12.44 15.31
N THR A 160 -2.33 -11.53 14.37
CA THR A 160 -3.07 -10.29 14.16
C THR A 160 -4.43 -10.51 13.49
N GLN A 161 -4.65 -11.70 12.89
CA GLN A 161 -5.89 -12.01 12.19
C GLN A 161 -7.10 -11.86 13.11
N ALA A 162 -8.02 -11.00 12.71
CA ALA A 162 -9.31 -10.88 13.41
C ALA A 162 -10.09 -12.20 13.35
N ARG A 163 -10.78 -12.54 14.46
CA ARG A 163 -11.59 -13.77 14.55
C ARG A 163 -12.92 -13.68 13.79
N VAL A 164 -13.16 -12.58 13.10
CA VAL A 164 -14.36 -12.31 12.30
C VAL A 164 -14.05 -12.64 10.85
N VAL A 165 -14.72 -13.62 10.28
CA VAL A 165 -14.52 -14.09 8.90
C VAL A 165 -15.85 -14.05 8.17
N ASN A 166 -15.86 -13.56 6.92
CA ASN A 166 -17.06 -13.48 6.07
C ASN A 166 -18.22 -12.70 6.72
N GLN A 167 -17.93 -11.66 7.45
CA GLN A 167 -18.92 -10.81 8.11
C GLN A 167 -18.67 -9.35 7.79
N LEU A 168 -19.73 -8.56 7.76
CA LEU A 168 -19.67 -7.11 7.76
C LEU A 168 -19.79 -6.62 9.20
N TYR A 169 -18.88 -5.79 9.63
CA TYR A 169 -18.87 -5.21 10.98
C TYR A 169 -18.26 -3.80 10.97
N TYR A 170 -18.57 -3.04 12.00
CA TYR A 170 -17.91 -1.77 12.25
C TYR A 170 -16.65 -2.02 13.07
N ALA A 171 -15.49 -1.62 12.54
CA ALA A 171 -14.24 -1.58 13.31
C ALA A 171 -14.36 -0.51 14.41
N ARG A 172 -13.92 -0.84 15.62
CA ARG A 172 -13.97 0.04 16.80
C ARG A 172 -12.64 0.07 17.50
#